data_bf892774cbafdb7d0ff284a60b760f95
#
_entry.id   bf892774cbafdb7d0ff284a60b760f95
#
_cell.length_a   1.000
_cell.length_b   1.000
_cell.length_c   1.000
_cell.angle_alpha   90.00
_cell.angle_beta   90.00
_cell.angle_gamma   90.00
#
_symmetry.space_group_name_H-M   'P 1'
#
loop_
_entity.id
_entity.type
_entity.pdbx_description
1 polymer ?
#
loop_
_entity_poly.entity_id
_entity_poly.type
_entity_poly.pdbx_seq_one_letter_code
_entity_poly.pdbx_strand_id
1 'polypeptide(L)'
;MSGQGTGNKGIILFTRKMRKKLLVLFMGIMIAFAGLSIRLFLITRDNGEEYKKQVLSQQEYDSTTIPFKRGEILDSKGTVLAVSNKVYNVILDTKILLQKEENVEPTLAALKKCFDIDTSVVRNYIAENPTSSYYVMAKRVEYEKMNAFQELANDPEQGGNIKGVWFEDEYKREYPNGSLACDMIGFTTNDNIGTYGLEEYYNDILSGTNGREYGYLNDDSNLERTTIPAVDGYNIQLSMDANIQGIVEKYLKEYNEEYKDNYRPGNGAENVGCIIMEVDTGNILAMASYPTYDLNDTRNPENLIGMPLLDEKGKKTGEYLNEENIKELSDEQMYQQLNALWKNFCIVDAYEPGSVAKPFTVAAAIECGAITGNEYYNCEGFLNVGDYKIKCHQRFGDGSISVGEGIERSCNVVLMNVAFALGENRFVDYQHLFGFGLKTNIDLAGEARTASMVFSKDKIGRTELATNSFG
;
A
#
# COMPACT_ATOMS: atom_id res chain seq x y z
N MET A 1 35.65 -80.27 64.88
CA MET A 1 34.25 -80.54 65.08
C MET A 1 33.57 -79.16 65.22
N SER A 2 33.16 -78.58 64.24
CA SER A 2 31.90 -78.48 63.48
C SER A 2 30.77 -77.91 64.32
N GLY A 3 30.29 -76.76 63.93
CA GLY A 3 29.11 -76.16 64.41
C GLY A 3 28.73 -74.91 63.55
N GLN A 4 28.13 -75.16 62.43
CA GLN A 4 27.51 -74.08 61.61
C GLN A 4 26.25 -73.56 62.33
N GLY A 5 26.21 -72.27 62.63
CA GLY A 5 25.04 -71.52 63.04
C GLY A 5 24.43 -70.77 61.86
N THR A 6 23.32 -71.26 61.32
CA THR A 6 22.48 -70.62 60.34
C THR A 6 21.75 -69.43 60.92
N GLY A 7 22.12 -68.20 60.55
CA GLY A 7 21.46 -66.99 60.97
C GLY A 7 20.07 -66.84 60.23
N ASN A 8 19.03 -67.01 60.93
CA ASN A 8 17.65 -66.76 60.51
C ASN A 8 17.45 -65.24 60.40
N LYS A 9 17.42 -64.70 59.18
CA LYS A 9 17.03 -63.30 58.93
C LYS A 9 15.53 -63.15 59.25
N GLY A 10 15.24 -62.65 60.45
CA GLY A 10 13.86 -62.36 60.85
C GLY A 10 13.16 -61.43 59.89
N ILE A 11 12.05 -61.87 59.32
CA ILE A 11 11.13 -61.05 58.55
C ILE A 11 10.64 -59.94 59.45
N ILE A 12 11.07 -58.70 59.21
CA ILE A 12 10.58 -57.47 59.86
C ILE A 12 9.14 -57.26 59.47
N LEU A 13 8.20 -57.71 60.32
CA LEU A 13 6.76 -57.47 60.12
C LEU A 13 6.43 -56.01 60.40
N PHE A 14 5.84 -55.30 59.37
CA PHE A 14 5.41 -53.94 59.50
C PHE A 14 4.43 -53.72 60.65
N THR A 15 4.82 -52.92 61.65
CA THR A 15 3.94 -52.52 62.75
C THR A 15 2.81 -51.59 62.26
N ARG A 16 1.67 -51.58 63.01
CA ARG A 16 0.53 -50.69 62.66
C ARG A 16 0.95 -49.21 62.53
N LYS A 17 1.92 -48.73 63.29
CA LYS A 17 2.49 -47.36 63.20
C LYS A 17 3.30 -47.14 61.92
N MET A 18 4.05 -48.14 61.47
CA MET A 18 4.80 -48.05 60.20
C MET A 18 3.86 -48.06 59.02
N ARG A 19 2.82 -48.86 59.01
CA ARG A 19 1.80 -48.86 57.95
C ARG A 19 1.06 -47.51 57.85
N LYS A 20 0.70 -46.85 58.98
CA LYS A 20 0.10 -45.51 58.97
C LYS A 20 1.05 -44.46 58.42
N LYS A 21 2.36 -44.49 58.79
CA LYS A 21 3.38 -43.55 58.23
C LYS A 21 3.56 -43.76 56.74
N LEU A 22 3.58 -45.01 56.26
CA LEU A 22 3.66 -45.35 54.86
C LEU A 22 2.43 -44.88 54.09
N LEU A 23 1.24 -45.02 54.65
CA LEU A 23 -0.01 -44.58 54.06
C LEU A 23 -0.08 -43.04 53.95
N VAL A 24 0.41 -42.31 54.97
CA VAL A 24 0.52 -40.84 54.94
C VAL A 24 1.53 -40.41 53.92
N LEU A 25 2.71 -41.07 53.83
CA LEU A 25 3.68 -40.77 52.82
C LEU A 25 3.14 -41.02 51.41
N PHE A 26 2.48 -42.16 51.20
CA PHE A 26 1.83 -42.49 49.93
C PHE A 26 0.73 -41.48 49.53
N MET A 27 -0.12 -41.06 50.49
CA MET A 27 -1.10 -39.99 50.24
C MET A 27 -0.42 -38.66 49.86
N GLY A 28 0.67 -38.27 50.52
CA GLY A 28 1.44 -37.08 50.19
C GLY A 28 1.99 -37.12 48.78
N ILE A 29 2.56 -38.27 48.36
CA ILE A 29 3.05 -38.49 47.00
C ILE A 29 1.88 -38.41 45.98
N MET A 30 0.76 -39.05 46.27
CA MET A 30 -0.42 -39.00 45.39
C MET A 30 -0.98 -37.58 45.20
N ILE A 31 -1.01 -36.78 46.26
CA ILE A 31 -1.42 -35.38 46.22
C ILE A 31 -0.43 -34.56 45.38
N ALA A 32 0.89 -34.80 45.54
CA ALA A 32 1.89 -34.13 44.73
C ALA A 32 1.79 -34.49 43.24
N PHE A 33 1.57 -35.77 42.90
CA PHE A 33 1.31 -36.19 41.52
C PHE A 33 0.03 -35.62 40.95
N ALA A 34 -1.07 -35.56 41.71
CA ALA A 34 -2.30 -34.93 41.30
C ALA A 34 -2.11 -33.43 41.01
N GLY A 35 -1.37 -32.72 41.89
CA GLY A 35 -1.03 -31.32 41.65
C GLY A 35 -0.17 -31.10 40.40
N LEU A 36 0.83 -31.96 40.15
CA LEU A 36 1.63 -31.92 38.93
C LEU A 36 0.80 -32.19 37.65
N SER A 37 -0.09 -33.19 37.74
CA SER A 37 -0.99 -33.53 36.61
C SER A 37 -1.95 -32.40 36.29
N ILE A 38 -2.54 -31.75 37.28
CA ILE A 38 -3.41 -30.58 37.10
C ILE A 38 -2.60 -29.43 36.51
N ARG A 39 -1.41 -29.16 37.00
CA ARG A 39 -0.51 -28.11 36.45
C ARG A 39 -0.15 -28.39 35.00
N LEU A 40 0.21 -29.63 34.67
CA LEU A 40 0.52 -30.03 33.29
C LEU A 40 -0.70 -29.85 32.38
N PHE A 41 -1.88 -30.25 32.83
CA PHE A 41 -3.12 -30.06 32.09
C PHE A 41 -3.43 -28.57 31.81
N LEU A 42 -3.28 -27.72 32.84
CA LEU A 42 -3.46 -26.27 32.68
C LEU A 42 -2.44 -25.67 31.67
N ILE A 43 -1.16 -26.03 31.80
CA ILE A 43 -0.12 -25.59 30.85
C ILE A 43 -0.45 -26.06 29.42
N THR A 44 -0.86 -27.32 29.27
CA THR A 44 -1.20 -27.86 27.92
C THR A 44 -2.44 -27.19 27.36
N ARG A 45 -3.42 -26.87 28.19
CA ARG A 45 -4.64 -26.19 27.74
C ARG A 45 -4.40 -24.72 27.38
N ASP A 46 -3.65 -23.99 28.20
CA ASP A 46 -3.50 -22.53 28.07
C ASP A 46 -2.39 -22.16 27.06
N ASN A 47 -1.33 -22.97 26.96
CA ASN A 47 -0.16 -22.68 26.11
C ASN A 47 0.18 -23.82 25.12
N GLY A 48 -0.69 -24.81 24.98
CA GLY A 48 -0.42 -26.01 24.17
C GLY A 48 -0.08 -25.71 22.70
N GLU A 49 -0.81 -24.75 22.11
CA GLU A 49 -0.57 -24.31 20.73
C GLU A 49 0.77 -23.52 20.59
N GLU A 50 1.15 -22.77 21.60
CA GLU A 50 2.40 -22.00 21.61
C GLU A 50 3.61 -22.92 21.79
N TYR A 51 3.51 -23.91 22.67
CA TYR A 51 4.54 -24.95 22.82
C TYR A 51 4.64 -25.86 21.61
N LYS A 52 3.50 -26.19 20.94
CA LYS A 52 3.53 -26.89 19.65
C LYS A 52 4.31 -26.09 18.60
N LYS A 53 4.03 -24.77 18.47
CA LYS A 53 4.77 -23.89 17.55
C LYS A 53 6.26 -23.84 17.89
N GLN A 54 6.60 -23.80 19.15
CA GLN A 54 7.99 -23.72 19.62
C GLN A 54 8.74 -25.05 19.39
N VAL A 55 8.10 -26.19 19.59
CA VAL A 55 8.69 -27.52 19.28
C VAL A 55 8.83 -27.70 17.78
N LEU A 56 7.82 -27.32 17.00
CA LEU A 56 7.88 -27.36 15.53
C LEU A 56 9.02 -26.46 15.03
N SER A 57 9.23 -25.28 15.59
CA SER A 57 10.32 -24.37 15.19
C SER A 57 11.72 -24.92 15.56
N GLN A 58 11.84 -25.77 16.56
CA GLN A 58 13.09 -26.42 16.93
C GLN A 58 13.40 -27.69 16.13
N GLN A 59 12.37 -28.29 15.51
CA GLN A 59 12.50 -29.50 14.66
C GLN A 59 12.56 -29.19 13.16
N GLU A 60 12.66 -27.92 12.77
CA GLU A 60 12.71 -27.51 11.36
C GLU A 60 13.99 -28.00 10.69
N TYR A 61 13.91 -29.13 10.01
CA TYR A 61 14.95 -29.56 9.07
C TYR A 61 14.70 -29.02 7.64
N ASP A 62 13.48 -28.67 7.32
CA ASP A 62 13.13 -28.08 6.02
C ASP A 62 11.79 -27.34 6.14
N SER A 63 11.80 -26.04 5.98
CA SER A 63 10.59 -25.22 6.08
C SER A 63 10.50 -24.29 4.88
N THR A 64 9.46 -24.49 4.08
CA THR A 64 9.18 -23.66 2.90
C THR A 64 7.96 -22.79 3.15
N THR A 65 8.08 -21.50 2.84
CA THR A 65 6.94 -20.57 2.89
C THR A 65 6.07 -20.78 1.65
N ILE A 66 4.77 -20.90 1.84
CA ILE A 66 3.78 -20.91 0.77
C ILE A 66 3.23 -19.49 0.66
N PRO A 67 3.54 -18.72 -0.40
CA PRO A 67 3.10 -17.34 -0.50
C PRO A 67 1.59 -17.23 -0.70
N PHE A 68 0.98 -16.22 -0.11
CA PHE A 68 -0.42 -15.86 -0.39
C PHE A 68 -0.53 -15.10 -1.72
N LYS A 69 -1.68 -15.21 -2.39
CA LYS A 69 -2.06 -14.37 -3.52
C LYS A 69 -2.71 -13.07 -2.99
N ARG A 70 -2.16 -11.90 -3.36
CA ARG A 70 -2.77 -10.61 -3.04
C ARG A 70 -4.05 -10.44 -3.83
N GLY A 71 -5.11 -9.91 -3.19
CA GLY A 71 -6.43 -9.70 -3.77
C GLY A 71 -6.39 -8.79 -5.00
N GLU A 72 -7.34 -8.96 -5.89
CA GLU A 72 -7.48 -8.18 -7.12
C GLU A 72 -8.15 -6.82 -6.85
N ILE A 73 -7.80 -5.81 -7.63
CA ILE A 73 -8.51 -4.53 -7.68
C ILE A 73 -9.29 -4.49 -8.99
N LEU A 74 -10.60 -4.31 -8.87
CA LEU A 74 -11.53 -4.33 -9.98
C LEU A 74 -12.24 -2.97 -10.11
N ASP A 75 -12.54 -2.54 -11.33
CA ASP A 75 -13.42 -1.40 -11.56
C ASP A 75 -14.89 -1.74 -11.26
N SER A 76 -15.81 -0.79 -11.45
CA SER A 76 -17.25 -0.96 -11.20
C SER A 76 -17.92 -2.05 -12.05
N LYS A 77 -17.29 -2.43 -13.17
CA LYS A 77 -17.77 -3.43 -14.13
C LYS A 77 -17.03 -4.76 -14.07
N GLY A 78 -16.05 -4.89 -13.16
CA GLY A 78 -15.22 -6.07 -13.01
C GLY A 78 -13.99 -6.10 -13.92
N THR A 79 -13.61 -4.97 -14.53
CA THR A 79 -12.35 -4.86 -15.25
C THR A 79 -11.19 -4.95 -14.26
N VAL A 80 -10.24 -5.84 -14.53
CA VAL A 80 -9.08 -6.03 -13.66
C VAL A 80 -8.10 -4.87 -13.81
N LEU A 81 -7.86 -4.16 -12.71
CA LEU A 81 -6.91 -3.04 -12.61
C LEU A 81 -5.58 -3.46 -12.00
N ALA A 82 -5.62 -4.39 -11.05
CA ALA A 82 -4.44 -4.97 -10.44
C ALA A 82 -4.67 -6.45 -10.13
N VAL A 83 -3.70 -7.30 -10.47
CA VAL A 83 -3.75 -8.76 -10.29
C VAL A 83 -2.41 -9.27 -9.78
N SER A 84 -2.41 -10.41 -9.09
CA SER A 84 -1.19 -11.09 -8.68
C SER A 84 -1.02 -12.38 -9.47
N ASN A 85 -0.01 -12.42 -10.33
CA ASN A 85 0.33 -13.57 -11.18
C ASN A 85 1.37 -14.43 -10.49
N LYS A 86 1.17 -15.76 -10.55
CA LYS A 86 2.11 -16.72 -10.00
C LYS A 86 3.37 -16.75 -10.86
N VAL A 87 4.51 -16.60 -10.21
CA VAL A 87 5.85 -16.64 -10.81
C VAL A 87 6.75 -17.54 -9.97
N TYR A 88 7.93 -17.85 -10.45
CA TYR A 88 8.82 -18.83 -9.85
C TYR A 88 10.23 -18.29 -9.69
N ASN A 89 10.82 -18.48 -8.52
CA ASN A 89 12.24 -18.27 -8.31
C ASN A 89 12.99 -19.57 -8.63
N VAL A 90 14.06 -19.46 -9.40
CA VAL A 90 14.89 -20.62 -9.80
C VAL A 90 15.99 -20.78 -8.77
N ILE A 91 15.96 -21.88 -8.04
CA ILE A 91 16.87 -22.17 -6.94
C ILE A 91 17.85 -23.28 -7.33
N LEU A 92 19.13 -23.06 -7.01
CA LEU A 92 20.19 -24.07 -7.19
C LEU A 92 20.56 -24.67 -5.82
N ASP A 93 20.54 -26.00 -5.77
CA ASP A 93 21.13 -26.81 -4.71
C ASP A 93 22.43 -27.43 -5.21
N THR A 94 23.56 -26.81 -4.85
CA THR A 94 24.88 -27.27 -5.28
C THR A 94 25.25 -28.62 -4.67
N LYS A 95 24.72 -28.93 -3.49
CA LYS A 95 24.95 -30.21 -2.81
C LYS A 95 24.33 -31.38 -3.59
N ILE A 96 23.11 -31.21 -4.12
CA ILE A 96 22.46 -32.21 -4.95
C ILE A 96 23.13 -32.27 -6.33
N LEU A 97 23.44 -31.12 -6.93
CA LEU A 97 24.10 -31.05 -8.24
C LEU A 97 25.42 -31.80 -8.24
N LEU A 98 26.25 -31.62 -7.23
CA LEU A 98 27.59 -32.20 -7.13
C LEU A 98 27.61 -33.65 -6.62
N GLN A 99 26.46 -34.28 -6.36
CA GLN A 99 26.43 -35.72 -6.05
C GLN A 99 27.06 -36.59 -7.15
N LYS A 100 26.97 -36.11 -8.39
CA LYS A 100 27.63 -36.69 -9.54
C LYS A 100 28.17 -35.59 -10.45
N GLU A 101 29.41 -35.70 -10.85
CA GLU A 101 30.03 -34.74 -11.78
C GLU A 101 29.33 -34.64 -13.11
N GLU A 102 28.71 -35.74 -13.55
CA GLU A 102 27.88 -35.86 -14.79
C GLU A 102 26.66 -34.93 -14.81
N ASN A 103 26.20 -34.45 -13.65
CA ASN A 103 25.01 -33.57 -13.56
C ASN A 103 25.32 -32.13 -13.94
N VAL A 104 26.57 -31.66 -13.79
CA VAL A 104 26.90 -30.25 -13.86
C VAL A 104 26.63 -29.65 -15.24
N GLU A 105 27.23 -30.25 -16.29
CA GLU A 105 27.11 -29.72 -17.65
C GLU A 105 25.69 -29.74 -18.21
N PRO A 106 24.92 -30.85 -18.08
CA PRO A 106 23.53 -30.89 -18.55
C PRO A 106 22.64 -29.87 -17.83
N THR A 107 22.82 -29.71 -16.50
CA THR A 107 22.05 -28.75 -15.73
C THR A 107 22.37 -27.31 -16.13
N LEU A 108 23.64 -26.95 -16.31
CA LEU A 108 24.03 -25.62 -16.76
C LEU A 108 23.53 -25.32 -18.18
N ALA A 109 23.56 -26.30 -19.08
CA ALA A 109 23.02 -26.15 -20.43
C ALA A 109 21.50 -25.90 -20.42
N ALA A 110 20.75 -26.63 -19.58
CA ALA A 110 19.31 -26.45 -19.42
C ALA A 110 18.98 -25.07 -18.82
N LEU A 111 19.73 -24.62 -17.79
CA LEU A 111 19.58 -23.30 -17.17
C LEU A 111 19.80 -22.17 -18.19
N LYS A 112 20.85 -22.28 -19.00
CA LYS A 112 21.12 -21.29 -20.06
C LYS A 112 20.02 -21.30 -21.13
N LYS A 113 19.55 -22.48 -21.54
CA LYS A 113 18.53 -22.62 -22.59
C LYS A 113 17.17 -22.04 -22.18
N CYS A 114 16.73 -22.31 -20.93
CA CYS A 114 15.39 -21.94 -20.48
C CYS A 114 15.32 -20.55 -19.86
N PHE A 115 16.38 -20.10 -19.20
CA PHE A 115 16.36 -18.86 -18.39
C PHE A 115 17.39 -17.82 -18.82
N ASP A 116 18.22 -18.14 -19.83
CA ASP A 116 19.34 -17.26 -20.29
C ASP A 116 20.35 -16.91 -19.16
N ILE A 117 20.51 -17.82 -18.19
CA ILE A 117 21.42 -17.61 -17.06
C ILE A 117 22.87 -17.74 -17.53
N ASP A 118 23.73 -16.80 -17.13
CA ASP A 118 25.17 -16.89 -17.37
C ASP A 118 25.79 -18.05 -16.60
N THR A 119 26.15 -19.09 -17.33
CA THR A 119 26.76 -20.31 -16.75
C THR A 119 28.09 -20.05 -16.09
N SER A 120 28.83 -18.97 -16.42
CA SER A 120 30.11 -18.63 -15.79
C SER A 120 29.89 -18.17 -14.33
N VAL A 121 28.85 -17.39 -14.09
CA VAL A 121 28.46 -16.96 -12.73
C VAL A 121 28.07 -18.14 -11.87
N VAL A 122 27.27 -19.06 -12.46
CA VAL A 122 26.83 -20.26 -11.73
C VAL A 122 28.01 -21.18 -11.41
N ARG A 123 28.97 -21.36 -12.33
CA ARG A 123 30.19 -22.16 -12.08
C ARG A 123 31.04 -21.57 -10.96
N ASN A 124 31.23 -20.27 -10.95
CA ASN A 124 31.97 -19.61 -9.88
C ASN A 124 31.31 -19.82 -8.52
N TYR A 125 29.96 -19.66 -8.48
CA TYR A 125 29.21 -19.91 -7.26
C TYR A 125 29.34 -21.37 -6.77
N ILE A 126 29.22 -22.35 -7.68
CA ILE A 126 29.39 -23.78 -7.36
C ILE A 126 30.79 -24.05 -6.76
N ALA A 127 31.84 -23.45 -7.34
CA ALA A 127 33.21 -23.64 -6.86
C ALA A 127 33.43 -23.05 -5.46
N GLU A 128 32.81 -21.89 -5.17
CA GLU A 128 32.93 -21.22 -3.86
C GLU A 128 32.01 -21.83 -2.80
N ASN A 129 30.87 -22.40 -3.19
CA ASN A 129 29.82 -22.88 -2.28
C ASN A 129 29.33 -24.31 -2.62
N PRO A 130 30.19 -25.31 -2.55
CA PRO A 130 29.89 -26.69 -2.99
C PRO A 130 28.85 -27.42 -2.14
N THR A 131 28.54 -26.90 -0.95
CA THR A 131 27.61 -27.52 0.02
C THR A 131 26.32 -26.67 0.21
N SER A 132 26.14 -25.61 -0.56
CA SER A 132 24.93 -24.79 -0.49
C SER A 132 23.71 -25.55 -1.00
N SER A 133 22.62 -25.50 -0.26
CA SER A 133 21.31 -26.04 -0.70
C SER A 133 20.38 -24.98 -1.23
N TYR A 134 20.77 -23.69 -1.18
CA TYR A 134 19.91 -22.58 -1.58
C TYR A 134 20.71 -21.45 -2.23
N TYR A 135 20.51 -21.25 -3.52
CA TYR A 135 21.02 -20.10 -4.26
C TYR A 135 20.02 -19.66 -5.32
N VAL A 136 19.53 -18.43 -5.22
CA VAL A 136 18.57 -17.86 -6.17
C VAL A 136 19.29 -17.43 -7.44
N MET A 137 19.13 -18.18 -8.52
CA MET A 137 19.75 -17.89 -9.83
C MET A 137 18.95 -16.90 -10.67
N ALA A 138 17.63 -17.02 -10.63
CA ALA A 138 16.72 -16.10 -11.30
C ALA A 138 15.45 -15.92 -10.46
N LYS A 139 14.88 -14.72 -10.48
CA LYS A 139 13.65 -14.38 -9.75
C LYS A 139 12.51 -14.14 -10.72
N ARG A 140 11.30 -14.45 -10.28
CA ARG A 140 10.04 -14.08 -10.95
C ARG A 140 9.95 -14.57 -12.40
N VAL A 141 10.41 -15.79 -12.61
CA VAL A 141 10.32 -16.46 -13.89
C VAL A 141 8.86 -16.87 -14.15
N GLU A 142 8.38 -16.66 -15.36
CA GLU A 142 7.03 -17.03 -15.78
C GLU A 142 6.86 -18.56 -15.89
N TYR A 143 5.61 -19.01 -15.79
CA TYR A 143 5.25 -20.44 -15.82
C TYR A 143 5.80 -21.17 -17.05
N GLU A 144 5.73 -20.55 -18.23
CA GLU A 144 6.15 -21.15 -19.51
C GLU A 144 7.63 -21.55 -19.50
N LYS A 145 8.49 -20.68 -18.95
CA LYS A 145 9.93 -20.94 -18.84
C LYS A 145 10.23 -22.02 -17.79
N MET A 146 9.53 -21.97 -16.65
CA MET A 146 9.64 -22.99 -15.61
C MET A 146 9.19 -24.36 -16.14
N ASN A 147 8.04 -24.42 -16.80
CA ASN A 147 7.52 -25.64 -17.39
C ASN A 147 8.45 -26.22 -18.47
N ALA A 148 9.01 -25.38 -19.35
CA ALA A 148 9.99 -25.81 -20.35
C ALA A 148 11.24 -26.45 -19.71
N PHE A 149 11.71 -25.92 -18.57
CA PHE A 149 12.80 -26.55 -17.83
C PHE A 149 12.37 -27.89 -17.22
N GLN A 150 11.16 -27.99 -16.64
CA GLN A 150 10.66 -29.22 -16.06
C GLN A 150 10.48 -30.32 -17.12
N GLU A 151 10.00 -29.96 -18.32
CA GLU A 151 9.90 -30.88 -19.43
C GLU A 151 11.27 -31.45 -19.82
N LEU A 152 12.31 -30.61 -19.93
CA LEU A 152 13.69 -31.05 -20.18
C LEU A 152 14.24 -31.94 -19.05
N ALA A 153 13.98 -31.59 -17.79
CA ALA A 153 14.48 -32.34 -16.64
C ALA A 153 13.78 -33.70 -16.47
N ASN A 154 12.55 -33.82 -16.97
CA ASN A 154 11.76 -35.06 -16.95
C ASN A 154 11.86 -35.88 -18.23
N ASP A 155 12.58 -35.41 -19.26
CA ASP A 155 12.81 -36.16 -20.51
C ASP A 155 13.57 -37.44 -20.20
N PRO A 156 13.06 -38.61 -20.59
CA PRO A 156 13.72 -39.89 -20.32
C PRO A 156 15.11 -40.06 -20.97
N GLU A 157 15.36 -39.38 -22.10
CA GLU A 157 16.62 -39.49 -22.85
C GLU A 157 17.65 -38.44 -22.45
N GLN A 158 17.23 -37.20 -22.09
CA GLN A 158 18.11 -36.06 -21.83
C GLN A 158 18.10 -35.58 -20.38
N GLY A 159 17.00 -35.79 -19.64
CA GLY A 159 16.79 -35.22 -18.31
C GLY A 159 17.46 -35.96 -17.15
N GLY A 160 18.01 -37.18 -17.40
CA GLY A 160 18.53 -38.05 -16.34
C GLY A 160 19.58 -37.39 -15.44
N ASN A 161 20.38 -36.50 -16.04
CA ASN A 161 21.48 -35.77 -15.37
C ASN A 161 21.18 -34.30 -15.08
N ILE A 162 19.95 -33.81 -15.29
CA ILE A 162 19.54 -32.44 -14.89
C ILE A 162 19.06 -32.53 -13.44
N LYS A 163 19.91 -32.09 -12.48
CA LYS A 163 19.66 -32.21 -11.03
C LYS A 163 20.05 -30.94 -10.28
N GLY A 164 19.55 -30.82 -9.04
CA GLY A 164 19.92 -29.73 -8.14
C GLY A 164 19.24 -28.38 -8.46
N VAL A 165 18.18 -28.38 -9.27
CA VAL A 165 17.37 -27.18 -9.52
C VAL A 165 15.94 -27.44 -9.07
N TRP A 166 15.40 -26.49 -8.32
CA TRP A 166 14.01 -26.50 -7.88
C TRP A 166 13.42 -25.10 -7.95
N PHE A 167 12.11 -24.98 -7.80
CA PHE A 167 11.38 -23.74 -7.98
C PHE A 167 10.65 -23.38 -6.69
N GLU A 168 10.75 -22.11 -6.33
CA GLU A 168 10.02 -21.53 -5.22
C GLU A 168 8.93 -20.62 -5.76
N ASP A 169 7.70 -20.86 -5.30
CA ASP A 169 6.53 -20.08 -5.69
C ASP A 169 6.63 -18.65 -5.17
N GLU A 170 6.30 -17.68 -6.01
CA GLU A 170 6.15 -16.28 -5.65
C GLU A 170 4.96 -15.69 -6.41
N TYR A 171 4.41 -14.57 -5.95
CA TYR A 171 3.42 -13.78 -6.69
C TYR A 171 4.00 -12.43 -7.06
N LYS A 172 3.88 -12.08 -8.35
CA LYS A 172 4.21 -10.76 -8.88
C LYS A 172 2.93 -9.96 -9.06
N ARG A 173 2.90 -8.76 -8.47
CA ARG A 173 1.82 -7.80 -8.72
C ARG A 173 1.95 -7.25 -10.13
N GLU A 174 0.84 -7.18 -10.86
CA GLU A 174 0.77 -6.70 -12.23
C GLU A 174 -0.44 -5.79 -12.39
N TYR A 175 -0.26 -4.73 -13.18
CA TYR A 175 -1.25 -3.72 -13.49
C TYR A 175 -1.51 -3.75 -15.01
N PRO A 176 -2.51 -4.52 -15.48
CA PRO A 176 -2.71 -4.81 -16.91
C PRO A 176 -2.94 -3.56 -17.76
N ASN A 177 -3.42 -2.48 -17.15
CA ASN A 177 -3.72 -1.22 -17.83
C ASN A 177 -2.60 -0.17 -17.72
N GLY A 178 -1.40 -0.56 -17.28
CA GLY A 178 -0.22 0.29 -17.20
C GLY A 178 -0.42 1.53 -16.32
N SER A 179 -0.55 2.71 -16.92
CA SER A 179 -0.68 3.98 -16.20
C SER A 179 -2.10 4.37 -15.81
N LEU A 180 -3.12 3.60 -16.22
CA LEU A 180 -4.51 3.93 -15.92
C LEU A 180 -4.76 4.00 -14.43
N ALA A 181 -5.29 5.13 -13.95
CA ALA A 181 -5.60 5.39 -12.55
C ALA A 181 -4.42 5.23 -11.59
N CYS A 182 -3.18 5.49 -12.05
CA CYS A 182 -1.96 5.22 -11.29
C CYS A 182 -1.96 5.89 -9.91
N ASP A 183 -2.39 7.14 -9.81
CA ASP A 183 -2.43 7.89 -8.54
C ASP A 183 -3.48 7.37 -7.57
N MET A 184 -4.55 6.77 -8.09
CA MET A 184 -5.62 6.21 -7.28
C MET A 184 -5.28 4.78 -6.84
N ILE A 185 -4.77 3.94 -7.74
CA ILE A 185 -4.44 2.55 -7.44
C ILE A 185 -3.22 2.47 -6.52
N GLY A 186 -2.15 3.22 -6.81
CA GLY A 186 -0.86 3.03 -6.15
C GLY A 186 -0.17 1.74 -6.61
N PHE A 187 0.86 1.30 -5.91
CA PHE A 187 1.64 0.12 -6.29
C PHE A 187 2.15 -0.64 -5.07
N THR A 188 2.71 -1.84 -5.30
CA THR A 188 3.34 -2.64 -4.25
C THR A 188 4.87 -2.56 -4.32
N THR A 189 5.51 -2.68 -3.16
CA THR A 189 6.96 -2.95 -3.07
C THR A 189 7.29 -4.37 -3.51
N ASN A 190 8.59 -4.67 -3.60
CA ASN A 190 9.04 -6.03 -3.89
C ASN A 190 8.60 -7.06 -2.84
N ASP A 191 8.34 -6.62 -1.60
CA ASP A 191 7.85 -7.48 -0.51
C ASP A 191 6.31 -7.59 -0.49
N ASN A 192 5.64 -7.22 -1.58
CA ASN A 192 4.19 -7.25 -1.75
C ASN A 192 3.41 -6.37 -0.74
N ILE A 193 4.05 -5.30 -0.24
CA ILE A 193 3.45 -4.30 0.64
C ILE A 193 2.92 -3.16 -0.21
N GLY A 194 1.66 -2.81 -0.02
CA GLY A 194 1.01 -1.70 -0.72
C GLY A 194 1.61 -0.34 -0.34
N THR A 195 1.80 0.51 -1.35
CA THR A 195 2.38 1.84 -1.22
C THR A 195 1.59 2.81 -2.09
N TYR A 196 1.16 3.91 -1.51
CA TYR A 196 0.25 4.90 -2.12
C TYR A 196 -1.14 4.34 -2.48
N GLY A 197 -2.09 5.24 -2.68
CA GLY A 197 -3.44 4.97 -3.19
C GLY A 197 -4.20 3.86 -2.45
N LEU A 198 -4.93 3.07 -3.23
CA LEU A 198 -5.73 1.94 -2.74
C LEU A 198 -4.87 0.77 -2.25
N GLU A 199 -3.71 0.54 -2.89
CA GLU A 199 -2.78 -0.50 -2.47
C GLU A 199 -2.29 -0.29 -1.03
N GLU A 200 -2.04 0.97 -0.62
CA GLU A 200 -1.67 1.32 0.75
C GLU A 200 -2.88 1.30 1.67
N TYR A 201 -3.97 1.98 1.28
CA TYR A 201 -5.15 2.13 2.13
C TYR A 201 -5.80 0.78 2.49
N TYR A 202 -5.93 -0.10 1.51
CA TYR A 202 -6.51 -1.43 1.66
C TYR A 202 -5.46 -2.55 1.82
N ASN A 203 -4.22 -2.19 2.21
CA ASN A 203 -3.14 -3.18 2.31
C ASN A 203 -3.52 -4.40 3.15
N ASP A 204 -4.15 -4.21 4.30
CA ASP A 204 -4.54 -5.31 5.21
C ASP A 204 -5.66 -6.20 4.65
N ILE A 205 -6.49 -5.65 3.76
CA ILE A 205 -7.59 -6.39 3.11
C ILE A 205 -7.05 -7.15 1.89
N LEU A 206 -6.23 -6.48 1.08
CA LEU A 206 -5.62 -7.06 -0.12
C LEU A 206 -4.56 -8.10 0.21
N SER A 207 -3.85 -7.95 1.34
CA SER A 207 -2.86 -8.93 1.79
C SER A 207 -3.51 -10.15 2.42
N GLY A 208 -2.94 -11.30 2.13
CA GLY A 208 -3.29 -12.56 2.78
C GLY A 208 -2.30 -12.93 3.88
N THR A 209 -2.31 -14.18 4.25
CA THR A 209 -1.37 -14.77 5.21
C THR A 209 -0.62 -15.92 4.55
N ASN A 210 0.71 -15.87 4.61
CA ASN A 210 1.52 -16.96 4.07
C ASN A 210 1.23 -18.27 4.79
N GLY A 211 1.14 -19.33 4.02
CA GLY A 211 1.17 -20.69 4.51
C GLY A 211 2.61 -21.17 4.75
N ARG A 212 2.73 -22.38 5.22
CA ARG A 212 4.03 -22.99 5.52
C ARG A 212 3.99 -24.50 5.37
N GLU A 213 5.02 -25.08 4.78
CA GLU A 213 5.24 -26.50 4.73
C GLU A 213 6.43 -26.86 5.61
N TYR A 214 6.25 -27.84 6.51
CA TYR A 214 7.30 -28.32 7.40
C TYR A 214 7.60 -29.77 7.10
N GLY A 215 8.88 -30.11 6.97
CA GLY A 215 9.36 -31.48 7.02
C GLY A 215 9.84 -31.80 8.43
N TYR A 216 9.39 -32.91 9.00
CA TYR A 216 9.95 -33.46 10.23
C TYR A 216 10.14 -34.98 10.08
N LEU A 217 11.16 -35.49 10.79
CA LEU A 217 11.37 -36.94 10.88
C LEU A 217 10.49 -37.49 12.01
N ASN A 218 9.63 -38.47 11.70
CA ASN A 218 8.89 -39.18 12.73
C ASN A 218 9.78 -40.20 13.46
N ASP A 219 9.23 -40.87 14.49
CA ASP A 219 9.96 -41.83 15.34
C ASP A 219 10.57 -42.98 14.53
N ASP A 220 10.03 -43.30 13.34
CA ASP A 220 10.54 -44.30 12.42
C ASP A 220 11.54 -43.74 11.38
N SER A 221 12.03 -42.50 11.56
CA SER A 221 12.92 -41.79 10.65
C SER A 221 12.37 -41.56 9.23
N ASN A 222 11.03 -41.59 9.07
CA ASN A 222 10.37 -41.18 7.85
C ASN A 222 10.09 -39.69 7.84
N LEU A 223 10.33 -39.01 6.70
CA LEU A 223 10.01 -37.60 6.53
C LEU A 223 8.49 -37.43 6.41
N GLU A 224 7.88 -36.85 7.43
CA GLU A 224 6.49 -36.41 7.36
C GLU A 224 6.42 -34.91 7.07
N ARG A 225 5.49 -34.50 6.18
CA ARG A 225 5.25 -33.12 5.85
C ARG A 225 3.92 -32.65 6.39
N THR A 226 3.94 -31.53 7.09
CA THR A 226 2.74 -30.81 7.52
C THR A 226 2.61 -29.53 6.74
N THR A 227 1.48 -29.33 6.08
CA THR A 227 1.22 -28.13 5.28
C THR A 227 0.17 -27.28 5.98
N ILE A 228 0.51 -26.04 6.27
CA ILE A 228 -0.43 -24.97 6.63
C ILE A 228 -0.68 -24.18 5.36
N PRO A 229 -1.90 -24.22 4.77
CA PRO A 229 -2.16 -23.53 3.51
C PRO A 229 -2.08 -22.02 3.70
N ALA A 230 -1.71 -21.31 2.64
CA ALA A 230 -1.83 -19.86 2.58
C ALA A 230 -3.31 -19.45 2.56
N VAL A 231 -3.59 -18.27 3.09
CA VAL A 231 -4.90 -17.62 3.00
C VAL A 231 -4.73 -16.39 2.11
N ASP A 232 -5.40 -16.39 0.97
CA ASP A 232 -5.32 -15.29 0.00
C ASP A 232 -6.02 -14.03 0.52
N GLY A 233 -5.60 -12.87 0.01
CA GLY A 233 -6.24 -11.59 0.27
C GLY A 233 -7.61 -11.47 -0.40
N TYR A 234 -8.43 -10.53 0.08
CA TYR A 234 -9.73 -10.24 -0.51
C TYR A 234 -9.60 -9.30 -1.71
N ASN A 235 -10.45 -9.51 -2.72
CA ASN A 235 -10.59 -8.58 -3.83
C ASN A 235 -11.36 -7.33 -3.39
N ILE A 236 -11.05 -6.18 -3.99
CA ILE A 236 -11.82 -4.94 -3.85
C ILE A 236 -12.43 -4.55 -5.19
N GLN A 237 -13.67 -4.09 -5.15
CA GLN A 237 -14.35 -3.54 -6.32
C GLN A 237 -14.64 -2.07 -6.10
N LEU A 238 -14.21 -1.24 -7.06
CA LEU A 238 -14.31 0.22 -7.00
C LEU A 238 -15.62 0.72 -7.58
N SER A 239 -16.01 1.94 -7.23
CA SER A 239 -17.05 2.70 -7.93
C SER A 239 -16.55 3.29 -9.26
N MET A 240 -15.24 3.40 -9.46
CA MET A 240 -14.59 3.92 -10.65
C MET A 240 -14.93 3.09 -11.89
N ASP A 241 -15.14 3.76 -13.03
CA ASP A 241 -15.31 3.18 -14.36
C ASP A 241 -14.03 3.41 -15.17
N ALA A 242 -13.34 2.33 -15.56
CA ALA A 242 -12.08 2.39 -16.29
C ALA A 242 -12.17 3.16 -17.63
N ASN A 243 -13.34 3.13 -18.30
CA ASN A 243 -13.53 3.89 -19.54
C ASN A 243 -13.64 5.38 -19.28
N ILE A 244 -14.41 5.79 -18.25
CA ILE A 244 -14.51 7.21 -17.87
C ILE A 244 -13.13 7.72 -17.43
N GLN A 245 -12.41 6.94 -16.62
CA GLN A 245 -11.06 7.26 -16.19
C GLN A 245 -10.13 7.50 -17.38
N GLY A 246 -10.10 6.58 -18.34
CA GLY A 246 -9.23 6.70 -19.53
C GLY A 246 -9.59 7.91 -20.40
N ILE A 247 -10.87 8.29 -20.50
CA ILE A 247 -11.30 9.51 -21.21
C ILE A 247 -10.75 10.75 -20.47
N VAL A 248 -10.86 10.81 -19.14
CA VAL A 248 -10.35 11.94 -18.35
C VAL A 248 -8.86 12.08 -18.50
N GLU A 249 -8.11 10.99 -18.32
CA GLU A 249 -6.63 11.00 -18.46
C GLU A 249 -6.18 11.44 -19.84
N LYS A 250 -6.89 10.98 -20.89
CA LYS A 250 -6.62 11.41 -22.28
C LYS A 250 -6.71 12.93 -22.41
N TYR A 251 -7.80 13.55 -21.92
CA TYR A 251 -7.98 14.99 -22.04
C TYR A 251 -7.01 15.79 -21.16
N LEU A 252 -6.65 15.30 -19.98
CA LEU A 252 -5.60 15.93 -19.16
C LEU A 252 -4.25 15.91 -19.86
N LYS A 253 -3.92 14.80 -20.51
CA LYS A 253 -2.70 14.67 -21.30
C LYS A 253 -2.69 15.60 -22.51
N GLU A 254 -3.78 15.60 -23.31
CA GLU A 254 -3.93 16.48 -24.47
C GLU A 254 -3.77 17.96 -24.09
N TYR A 255 -4.40 18.39 -22.99
CA TYR A 255 -4.24 19.73 -22.44
C TYR A 255 -2.76 20.05 -22.12
N ASN A 256 -2.07 19.16 -21.44
CA ASN A 256 -0.67 19.40 -21.08
C ASN A 256 0.26 19.42 -22.29
N GLU A 257 -0.01 18.61 -23.32
CA GLU A 257 0.73 18.62 -24.57
C GLU A 257 0.48 19.91 -25.39
N GLU A 258 -0.78 20.39 -25.46
CA GLU A 258 -1.14 21.61 -26.15
C GLU A 258 -0.48 22.86 -25.55
N TYR A 259 -0.39 22.92 -24.23
CA TYR A 259 0.16 24.08 -23.50
C TYR A 259 1.60 23.88 -23.03
N LYS A 260 2.27 22.79 -23.44
CA LYS A 260 3.66 22.54 -23.13
C LYS A 260 4.56 23.68 -23.61
N ASP A 261 5.47 24.12 -22.76
CA ASP A 261 6.45 25.20 -23.04
C ASP A 261 5.82 26.55 -23.45
N ASN A 262 4.54 26.78 -23.15
CA ASN A 262 3.82 28.00 -23.54
C ASN A 262 4.13 29.15 -22.58
N TYR A 263 3.69 29.07 -21.32
CA TYR A 263 3.93 30.14 -20.32
C TYR A 263 5.20 29.95 -19.52
N ARG A 264 5.71 28.74 -19.47
CA ARG A 264 6.92 28.31 -18.78
C ARG A 264 7.45 27.02 -19.41
N PRO A 265 8.72 26.66 -19.22
CA PRO A 265 9.25 25.37 -19.66
C PRO A 265 8.52 24.20 -19.01
N GLY A 266 8.44 23.06 -19.70
CA GLY A 266 7.85 21.83 -19.19
C GLY A 266 6.35 21.67 -19.46
N ASN A 267 5.66 20.90 -18.63
CA ASN A 267 4.25 20.56 -18.80
C ASN A 267 3.33 21.78 -18.85
N GLY A 268 2.22 21.71 -19.56
CA GLY A 268 1.25 22.79 -19.71
C GLY A 268 0.68 23.29 -18.37
N ALA A 269 0.47 22.39 -17.41
CA ALA A 269 0.21 22.72 -16.01
C ALA A 269 1.24 22.08 -15.09
N GLU A 270 1.54 22.69 -13.93
CA GLU A 270 2.37 22.05 -12.92
C GLU A 270 1.63 20.90 -12.25
N ASN A 271 0.35 21.13 -11.97
CA ASN A 271 -0.58 20.14 -11.47
C ASN A 271 -1.92 20.37 -12.18
N VAL A 272 -2.55 19.32 -12.62
CA VAL A 272 -3.90 19.33 -13.13
C VAL A 272 -4.57 18.03 -12.71
N GLY A 273 -5.81 18.14 -12.22
CA GLY A 273 -6.58 16.99 -11.79
C GLY A 273 -8.05 17.16 -12.16
N CYS A 274 -8.73 16.04 -12.26
CA CYS A 274 -10.16 15.98 -12.52
C CYS A 274 -10.80 14.86 -11.68
N ILE A 275 -11.90 15.19 -11.01
CA ILE A 275 -12.73 14.24 -10.27
C ILE A 275 -14.12 14.25 -10.90
N ILE A 276 -14.63 13.08 -11.25
CA ILE A 276 -16.02 12.88 -11.67
C ILE A 276 -16.73 12.09 -10.59
N MET A 277 -17.76 12.71 -10.01
CA MET A 277 -18.54 12.15 -8.92
C MET A 277 -20.00 12.05 -9.30
N GLU A 278 -20.65 10.96 -8.97
CA GLU A 278 -22.10 10.80 -9.07
C GLU A 278 -22.76 11.57 -7.93
N VAL A 279 -23.64 12.52 -8.28
CA VAL A 279 -24.20 13.50 -7.32
C VAL A 279 -25.09 12.83 -6.26
N ASP A 280 -25.86 11.80 -6.65
CA ASP A 280 -26.84 11.17 -5.76
C ASP A 280 -26.22 10.19 -4.75
N THR A 281 -25.06 9.63 -5.06
CA THR A 281 -24.40 8.59 -4.25
C THR A 281 -23.09 9.03 -3.63
N GLY A 282 -22.41 10.01 -4.23
CA GLY A 282 -21.04 10.39 -3.88
C GLY A 282 -19.98 9.44 -4.44
N ASN A 283 -20.36 8.46 -5.25
CA ASN A 283 -19.42 7.55 -5.90
C ASN A 283 -18.47 8.30 -6.82
N ILE A 284 -17.17 8.04 -6.67
CA ILE A 284 -16.15 8.55 -7.59
C ILE A 284 -16.11 7.65 -8.82
N LEU A 285 -16.50 8.20 -9.97
CA LEU A 285 -16.51 7.50 -11.26
C LEU A 285 -15.16 7.61 -11.97
N ALA A 286 -14.42 8.69 -11.75
CA ALA A 286 -13.05 8.90 -12.19
C ALA A 286 -12.33 9.89 -11.27
N MET A 287 -11.05 9.68 -11.09
CA MET A 287 -10.15 10.61 -10.41
C MET A 287 -8.77 10.49 -11.06
N ALA A 288 -8.33 11.53 -11.72
CA ALA A 288 -7.09 11.54 -12.50
C ALA A 288 -6.30 12.81 -12.26
N SER A 289 -4.99 12.71 -12.29
CA SER A 289 -4.05 13.81 -12.36
C SER A 289 -3.00 13.59 -13.44
N TYR A 290 -2.21 14.60 -13.75
CA TYR A 290 -1.13 14.54 -14.72
C TYR A 290 0.12 15.22 -14.15
N PRO A 291 1.32 14.66 -14.36
CA PRO A 291 1.66 13.52 -15.23
C PRO A 291 1.28 12.15 -14.62
N THR A 292 1.05 11.16 -15.48
CA THR A 292 0.83 9.77 -15.11
C THR A 292 2.14 8.97 -15.17
N TYR A 293 2.18 7.79 -14.54
CA TYR A 293 3.32 6.88 -14.57
C TYR A 293 2.85 5.42 -14.73
N ASP A 294 3.69 4.55 -15.31
CA ASP A 294 3.39 3.13 -15.42
C ASP A 294 3.53 2.44 -14.05
N LEU A 295 2.45 1.83 -13.59
CA LEU A 295 2.41 1.09 -12.32
C LEU A 295 3.32 -0.16 -12.32
N ASN A 296 3.70 -0.66 -13.49
CA ASN A 296 4.65 -1.77 -13.63
C ASN A 296 6.11 -1.28 -13.66
N ASP A 297 6.35 0.02 -13.91
CA ASP A 297 7.68 0.66 -13.95
C ASP A 297 7.65 2.02 -13.24
N THR A 298 7.30 2.02 -11.97
CA THR A 298 7.07 3.23 -11.17
C THR A 298 8.31 4.10 -10.97
N ARG A 299 9.51 3.54 -11.16
CA ARG A 299 10.79 4.23 -10.95
C ARG A 299 11.42 4.77 -12.23
N ASN A 300 10.73 4.73 -13.35
CA ASN A 300 11.23 5.27 -14.61
C ASN A 300 11.42 6.79 -14.50
N PRO A 301 12.66 7.29 -14.60
CA PRO A 301 12.94 8.72 -14.46
C PRO A 301 12.34 9.56 -15.60
N GLU A 302 12.05 8.97 -16.75
CA GLU A 302 11.45 9.70 -17.88
C GLU A 302 10.08 10.29 -17.53
N ASN A 303 9.34 9.67 -16.58
CA ASN A 303 8.07 10.19 -16.09
C ASN A 303 8.18 11.55 -15.38
N LEU A 304 9.39 11.94 -14.97
CA LEU A 304 9.65 13.21 -14.28
C LEU A 304 9.91 14.38 -15.23
N ILE A 305 10.15 14.12 -16.52
CA ILE A 305 10.46 15.17 -17.49
C ILE A 305 9.30 16.16 -17.61
N GLY A 306 9.62 17.46 -17.48
CA GLY A 306 8.65 18.54 -17.49
C GLY A 306 8.04 18.88 -16.13
N MET A 307 8.36 18.12 -15.07
CA MET A 307 7.98 18.45 -13.70
C MET A 307 8.91 19.51 -13.09
N PRO A 308 8.44 20.28 -12.09
CA PRO A 308 9.31 21.19 -11.33
C PRO A 308 10.43 20.46 -10.62
N LEU A 309 11.65 20.96 -10.70
CA LEU A 309 12.77 20.47 -9.91
C LEU A 309 12.60 20.90 -8.44
N LEU A 310 12.70 19.95 -7.53
CA LEU A 310 12.62 20.17 -6.09
C LEU A 310 14.02 20.26 -5.47
N ASP A 311 14.19 21.14 -4.49
CA ASP A 311 15.38 21.18 -3.65
C ASP A 311 15.38 20.07 -2.60
N GLU A 312 16.45 19.95 -1.81
CA GLU A 312 16.59 18.94 -0.74
C GLU A 312 15.47 19.00 0.34
N LYS A 313 14.72 20.11 0.40
CA LYS A 313 13.61 20.31 1.32
C LYS A 313 12.24 20.06 0.68
N GLY A 314 12.22 19.61 -0.57
CA GLY A 314 11.00 19.39 -1.34
C GLY A 314 10.32 20.66 -1.85
N LYS A 315 11.05 21.80 -1.90
CA LYS A 315 10.53 23.04 -2.46
C LYS A 315 10.92 23.20 -3.92
N LYS A 316 10.03 23.76 -4.71
CA LYS A 316 10.28 24.08 -6.11
C LYS A 316 11.42 25.09 -6.23
N THR A 317 12.43 24.77 -7.06
CA THR A 317 13.59 25.65 -7.34
C THR A 317 13.27 26.74 -8.35
N GLY A 318 12.21 26.58 -9.14
CA GLY A 318 11.87 27.39 -10.31
C GLY A 318 12.42 26.84 -11.62
N GLU A 319 13.18 25.78 -11.57
CA GLU A 319 13.66 25.02 -12.73
C GLU A 319 12.76 23.82 -12.98
N TYR A 320 12.85 23.23 -14.20
CA TYR A 320 12.07 22.07 -14.60
C TYR A 320 12.99 20.94 -15.06
N LEU A 321 12.58 19.70 -14.78
CA LEU A 321 13.31 18.50 -15.18
C LEU A 321 13.27 18.30 -16.69
N ASN A 322 14.42 17.95 -17.26
CA ASN A 322 14.62 17.62 -18.66
C ASN A 322 15.58 16.44 -18.80
N GLU A 323 15.83 15.98 -20.04
CA GLU A 323 16.68 14.81 -20.33
C GLU A 323 18.16 14.97 -19.87
N GLU A 324 18.63 16.19 -19.64
CA GLU A 324 19.99 16.47 -19.23
C GLU A 324 20.13 16.48 -17.71
N ASN A 325 19.35 17.36 -17.03
CA ASN A 325 19.48 17.57 -15.60
C ASN A 325 18.93 16.40 -14.75
N ILE A 326 18.05 15.57 -15.30
CA ILE A 326 17.55 14.37 -14.61
C ILE A 326 18.67 13.35 -14.34
N LYS A 327 19.70 13.31 -15.18
CA LYS A 327 20.85 12.41 -15.03
C LYS A 327 21.85 12.87 -13.96
N GLU A 328 21.75 14.12 -13.55
CA GLU A 328 22.59 14.73 -12.53
C GLU A 328 22.02 14.59 -11.12
N LEU A 329 20.78 14.11 -11.00
CA LEU A 329 20.14 13.91 -9.69
C LEU A 329 20.83 12.79 -8.90
N SER A 330 21.09 13.04 -7.61
CA SER A 330 21.45 11.97 -6.68
C SER A 330 20.28 11.00 -6.46
N ASP A 331 20.56 9.81 -5.97
CA ASP A 331 19.52 8.80 -5.65
C ASP A 331 18.47 9.38 -4.70
N GLU A 332 18.88 10.20 -3.72
CA GLU A 332 17.98 10.83 -2.75
C GLU A 332 17.07 11.88 -3.42
N GLN A 333 17.64 12.73 -4.28
CA GLN A 333 16.87 13.71 -5.07
C GLN A 333 15.92 13.00 -6.04
N MET A 334 16.38 11.97 -6.74
CA MET A 334 15.55 11.15 -7.62
C MET A 334 14.36 10.56 -6.85
N TYR A 335 14.60 9.94 -5.68
CA TYR A 335 13.54 9.39 -4.86
C TYR A 335 12.55 10.46 -4.39
N GLN A 336 13.02 11.66 -4.05
CA GLN A 336 12.18 12.78 -3.66
C GLN A 336 11.27 13.25 -4.79
N GLN A 337 11.79 13.34 -6.03
CA GLN A 337 11.02 13.67 -7.21
C GLN A 337 9.96 12.61 -7.51
N LEU A 338 10.33 11.32 -7.46
CA LEU A 338 9.40 10.21 -7.64
C LEU A 338 8.30 10.21 -6.57
N ASN A 339 8.63 10.51 -5.31
CA ASN A 339 7.62 10.65 -4.24
C ASN A 339 6.63 11.79 -4.53
N ALA A 340 7.05 12.86 -5.18
CA ALA A 340 6.15 13.94 -5.59
C ALA A 340 5.22 13.49 -6.72
N LEU A 341 5.75 12.71 -7.69
CA LEU A 341 4.98 12.14 -8.80
C LEU A 341 3.92 11.14 -8.31
N TRP A 342 4.26 10.26 -7.36
CA TRP A 342 3.35 9.19 -6.90
C TRP A 342 2.19 9.65 -6.04
N LYS A 343 2.17 10.92 -5.62
CA LYS A 343 1.09 11.49 -4.81
C LYS A 343 -0.12 11.85 -5.67
N ASN A 344 -1.29 11.44 -5.24
CA ASN A 344 -2.52 11.84 -5.89
C ASN A 344 -2.83 13.32 -5.63
N PHE A 345 -2.59 14.17 -6.63
CA PHE A 345 -2.82 15.62 -6.54
C PHE A 345 -4.25 15.97 -6.09
N CYS A 346 -5.25 15.20 -6.54
CA CYS A 346 -6.65 15.48 -6.26
C CYS A 346 -7.02 15.44 -4.76
N ILE A 347 -6.21 14.76 -3.93
CA ILE A 347 -6.50 14.59 -2.50
C ILE A 347 -5.39 15.08 -1.57
N VAL A 348 -4.15 15.18 -2.07
CA VAL A 348 -2.98 15.54 -1.25
C VAL A 348 -2.77 17.05 -1.16
N ASP A 349 -3.06 17.77 -2.24
CA ASP A 349 -2.82 19.20 -2.33
C ASP A 349 -4.08 20.00 -1.97
N ALA A 350 -3.88 21.03 -1.14
CA ALA A 350 -4.91 22.00 -0.83
C ALA A 350 -4.61 23.32 -1.58
N TYR A 351 -5.65 24.00 -2.04
CA TYR A 351 -5.55 25.25 -2.76
C TYR A 351 -6.71 26.20 -2.41
N GLU A 352 -6.52 27.48 -2.69
CA GLU A 352 -7.60 28.47 -2.56
C GLU A 352 -8.63 28.24 -3.67
N PRO A 353 -9.92 27.99 -3.33
CA PRO A 353 -10.93 27.60 -4.31
C PRO A 353 -11.28 28.72 -5.29
N GLY A 354 -11.08 29.97 -4.90
CA GLY A 354 -11.44 31.13 -5.72
C GLY A 354 -12.95 31.23 -5.94
N SER A 355 -13.37 31.75 -7.08
CA SER A 355 -14.77 32.08 -7.37
C SER A 355 -15.76 30.91 -7.33
N VAL A 356 -15.29 29.65 -7.35
CA VAL A 356 -16.17 28.50 -7.15
C VAL A 356 -16.71 28.39 -5.71
N ALA A 357 -16.15 29.13 -4.76
CA ALA A 357 -16.68 29.24 -3.40
C ALA A 357 -17.87 30.19 -3.27
N LYS A 358 -18.12 31.08 -4.23
CA LYS A 358 -19.18 32.09 -4.19
C LYS A 358 -20.59 31.52 -4.01
N PRO A 359 -21.00 30.45 -4.70
CA PRO A 359 -22.29 29.82 -4.47
C PRO A 359 -22.52 29.38 -3.04
N PHE A 360 -21.47 28.87 -2.34
CA PHE A 360 -21.56 28.47 -0.94
C PHE A 360 -21.85 29.65 -0.01
N THR A 361 -21.20 30.81 -0.25
CA THR A 361 -21.45 32.03 0.50
C THR A 361 -22.91 32.53 0.32
N VAL A 362 -23.41 32.52 -0.91
CA VAL A 362 -24.79 32.96 -1.19
C VAL A 362 -25.80 31.95 -0.64
N ALA A 363 -25.56 30.64 -0.80
CA ALA A 363 -26.43 29.61 -0.25
C ALA A 363 -26.55 29.73 1.28
N ALA A 364 -25.44 29.92 1.98
CA ALA A 364 -25.40 30.13 3.42
C ALA A 364 -26.23 31.37 3.84
N ALA A 365 -26.09 32.48 3.09
CA ALA A 365 -26.79 33.71 3.40
C ALA A 365 -28.29 33.64 3.16
N ILE A 366 -28.73 32.91 2.14
CA ILE A 366 -30.17 32.66 1.85
C ILE A 366 -30.74 31.70 2.90
N GLU A 367 -30.08 30.58 3.16
CA GLU A 367 -30.55 29.54 4.08
C GLU A 367 -30.80 30.07 5.49
N CYS A 368 -29.90 30.92 6.01
CA CYS A 368 -30.08 31.54 7.31
C CYS A 368 -30.94 32.82 7.33
N GLY A 369 -31.53 33.21 6.19
CA GLY A 369 -32.37 34.36 6.04
C GLY A 369 -31.65 35.72 6.17
N ALA A 370 -30.33 35.75 5.99
CA ALA A 370 -29.54 36.99 6.01
C ALA A 370 -29.81 37.85 4.74
N ILE A 371 -30.13 37.18 3.64
CA ILE A 371 -30.59 37.80 2.38
C ILE A 371 -31.74 36.99 1.82
N THR A 372 -32.49 37.57 0.87
CA THR A 372 -33.55 36.91 0.13
C THR A 372 -33.10 36.45 -1.25
N GLY A 373 -31.94 36.92 -1.71
CA GLY A 373 -31.41 36.71 -3.07
C GLY A 373 -31.85 37.78 -4.08
N ASN A 374 -32.77 38.71 -3.69
CA ASN A 374 -33.27 39.77 -4.54
C ASN A 374 -32.60 41.14 -4.29
N GLU A 375 -31.59 41.18 -3.39
CA GLU A 375 -30.87 42.40 -3.06
C GLU A 375 -30.00 42.88 -4.22
N TYR A 376 -29.80 44.19 -4.28
CA TYR A 376 -28.93 44.87 -5.24
C TYR A 376 -27.76 45.51 -4.50
N TYR A 377 -26.57 45.38 -5.06
CA TYR A 377 -25.37 46.01 -4.54
C TYR A 377 -24.65 46.76 -5.63
N ASN A 378 -24.05 47.92 -5.24
CA ASN A 378 -23.29 48.74 -6.20
C ASN A 378 -21.82 48.33 -6.20
N CYS A 379 -21.28 47.93 -7.35
CA CYS A 379 -19.89 47.60 -7.58
C CYS A 379 -19.16 48.72 -8.31
N GLU A 380 -18.27 49.43 -7.64
CA GLU A 380 -17.39 50.46 -8.23
C GLU A 380 -16.02 49.93 -8.62
N GLY A 381 -15.88 48.56 -8.72
CA GLY A 381 -14.62 47.89 -9.01
C GLY A 381 -13.78 47.62 -7.75
N PHE A 382 -14.21 48.01 -6.57
CA PHE A 382 -13.59 47.75 -5.30
C PHE A 382 -14.56 47.95 -4.13
N LEU A 383 -14.18 47.47 -2.95
CA LEU A 383 -14.80 47.78 -1.67
C LEU A 383 -13.72 48.09 -0.62
N ASN A 384 -13.91 49.15 0.15
CA ASN A 384 -13.03 49.48 1.29
C ASN A 384 -13.48 48.69 2.52
N VAL A 385 -12.58 47.92 3.10
CA VAL A 385 -12.83 47.08 4.27
C VAL A 385 -11.73 47.37 5.29
N GLY A 386 -12.07 48.17 6.34
CA GLY A 386 -11.05 48.73 7.23
C GLY A 386 -10.06 49.58 6.44
N ASP A 387 -8.79 49.31 6.61
CA ASP A 387 -7.70 50.03 5.92
C ASP A 387 -7.37 49.45 4.54
N TYR A 388 -8.07 48.41 4.12
CA TYR A 388 -7.79 47.67 2.85
C TYR A 388 -8.79 48.05 1.75
N LYS A 389 -8.26 48.25 0.55
CA LYS A 389 -9.03 48.41 -0.67
C LYS A 389 -9.03 47.07 -1.44
N ILE A 390 -10.10 46.26 -1.28
CA ILE A 390 -10.24 44.96 -1.92
C ILE A 390 -10.88 45.18 -3.30
N LYS A 391 -10.17 44.72 -4.33
CA LYS A 391 -10.56 44.94 -5.76
C LYS A 391 -11.51 43.86 -6.26
N CYS A 392 -12.43 44.28 -7.13
CA CYS A 392 -13.14 43.35 -7.99
C CYS A 392 -12.26 42.99 -9.22
N HIS A 393 -12.56 41.86 -9.86
CA HIS A 393 -11.90 41.53 -11.13
C HIS A 393 -12.28 42.53 -12.24
N GLN A 394 -13.57 43.02 -12.25
CA GLN A 394 -14.01 44.11 -13.08
C GLN A 394 -13.55 45.45 -12.49
N ARG A 395 -12.46 46.01 -13.04
CA ARG A 395 -11.80 47.21 -12.50
C ARG A 395 -12.64 48.49 -12.52
N PHE A 396 -13.55 48.61 -13.47
CA PHE A 396 -14.43 49.75 -13.62
C PHE A 396 -15.75 49.60 -12.88
N GLY A 397 -15.97 48.43 -12.25
CA GLY A 397 -17.18 48.07 -11.55
C GLY A 397 -18.28 47.56 -12.49
N ASP A 398 -19.23 46.84 -11.90
CA ASP A 398 -20.41 46.30 -12.58
C ASP A 398 -21.64 47.23 -12.42
N GLY A 399 -21.50 48.31 -11.66
CA GLY A 399 -22.64 49.17 -11.28
C GLY A 399 -23.58 48.50 -10.27
N SER A 400 -24.84 48.87 -10.29
CA SER A 400 -25.86 48.28 -9.42
C SER A 400 -26.38 46.98 -10.03
N ILE A 401 -26.06 45.86 -9.42
CA ILE A 401 -26.41 44.51 -9.88
C ILE A 401 -27.04 43.68 -8.75
N SER A 402 -27.91 42.76 -9.11
CA SER A 402 -28.52 41.81 -8.19
C SER A 402 -27.53 40.75 -7.70
N VAL A 403 -27.89 40.02 -6.63
CA VAL A 403 -27.08 38.88 -6.13
C VAL A 403 -26.88 37.82 -7.23
N GLY A 404 -27.91 37.50 -8.02
CA GLY A 404 -27.83 36.56 -9.13
C GLY A 404 -26.82 37.02 -10.19
N GLU A 405 -26.93 38.27 -10.66
CA GLU A 405 -25.98 38.88 -11.60
C GLU A 405 -24.55 38.95 -10.98
N GLY A 406 -24.45 39.12 -9.64
CA GLY A 406 -23.18 39.10 -8.93
C GLY A 406 -22.48 37.75 -8.99
N ILE A 407 -23.21 36.61 -8.97
CA ILE A 407 -22.68 35.27 -9.23
C ILE A 407 -22.33 35.13 -10.71
N GLU A 408 -23.24 35.44 -11.61
CA GLU A 408 -23.07 35.33 -13.07
C GLU A 408 -21.82 36.07 -13.54
N ARG A 409 -21.63 37.32 -13.07
CA ARG A 409 -20.47 38.14 -13.41
C ARG A 409 -19.26 37.93 -12.48
N SER A 410 -19.36 37.01 -11.52
CA SER A 410 -18.32 36.73 -10.55
C SER A 410 -17.86 37.96 -9.76
N CYS A 411 -18.80 38.85 -9.37
CA CYS A 411 -18.49 40.12 -8.71
C CYS A 411 -18.06 39.94 -7.24
N ASN A 412 -16.83 40.26 -6.92
CA ASN A 412 -16.29 40.16 -5.54
C ASN A 412 -17.03 41.14 -4.58
N VAL A 413 -17.41 42.34 -5.06
CA VAL A 413 -18.05 43.34 -4.20
C VAL A 413 -19.43 42.88 -3.73
N VAL A 414 -20.23 42.25 -4.62
CA VAL A 414 -21.50 41.64 -4.22
C VAL A 414 -21.30 40.58 -3.17
N LEU A 415 -20.32 39.68 -3.34
CA LEU A 415 -20.08 38.60 -2.41
C LEU A 415 -19.59 39.09 -1.03
N MET A 416 -18.73 40.11 -0.98
CA MET A 416 -18.33 40.76 0.28
C MET A 416 -19.54 41.30 1.02
N ASN A 417 -20.46 41.98 0.34
CA ASN A 417 -21.67 42.52 0.96
C ASN A 417 -22.61 41.41 1.45
N VAL A 418 -22.77 40.36 0.69
CA VAL A 418 -23.54 39.17 1.10
C VAL A 418 -22.94 38.54 2.36
N ALA A 419 -21.60 38.37 2.40
CA ALA A 419 -20.91 37.82 3.57
C ALA A 419 -21.03 38.73 4.80
N PHE A 420 -21.02 40.06 4.62
CA PHE A 420 -21.25 40.99 5.73
C PHE A 420 -22.70 40.93 6.28
N ALA A 421 -23.67 40.69 5.43
CA ALA A 421 -25.03 40.39 5.86
C ALA A 421 -25.14 39.08 6.64
N LEU A 422 -24.39 38.06 6.22
CA LEU A 422 -24.32 36.75 6.88
C LEU A 422 -23.65 36.83 8.23
N GLY A 423 -22.51 37.55 8.32
CA GLY A 423 -21.69 37.74 9.53
C GLY A 423 -20.69 36.61 9.76
N GLU A 424 -19.62 36.93 10.49
CA GLU A 424 -18.42 36.09 10.69
C GLU A 424 -18.78 34.70 11.25
N ASN A 425 -19.54 34.66 12.33
CA ASN A 425 -19.84 33.39 13.03
C ASN A 425 -20.64 32.41 12.14
N ARG A 426 -21.67 32.93 11.45
CA ARG A 426 -22.51 32.10 10.57
C ARG A 426 -21.73 31.65 9.35
N PHE A 427 -20.87 32.52 8.81
CA PHE A 427 -20.01 32.16 7.70
C PHE A 427 -19.13 30.93 8.04
N VAL A 428 -18.47 30.92 9.20
CA VAL A 428 -17.66 29.78 9.64
C VAL A 428 -18.51 28.54 9.89
N ASP A 429 -19.69 28.68 10.50
CA ASP A 429 -20.60 27.54 10.72
C ASP A 429 -21.00 26.88 9.39
N TYR A 430 -21.35 27.66 8.37
CA TYR A 430 -21.70 27.14 7.07
C TYR A 430 -20.50 26.59 6.29
N GLN A 431 -19.29 27.17 6.42
CA GLN A 431 -18.10 26.52 5.87
C GLN A 431 -17.94 25.10 6.41
N HIS A 432 -18.10 24.88 7.72
CA HIS A 432 -18.05 23.54 8.31
C HIS A 432 -19.20 22.63 7.84
N LEU A 433 -20.43 23.18 7.70
CA LEU A 433 -21.56 22.40 7.19
C LEU A 433 -21.34 21.94 5.75
N PHE A 434 -20.67 22.73 4.91
CA PHE A 434 -20.25 22.35 3.56
C PHE A 434 -19.00 21.45 3.52
N GLY A 435 -18.38 21.16 4.68
CA GLY A 435 -17.24 20.27 4.79
C GLY A 435 -15.88 20.93 4.64
N PHE A 436 -15.80 22.27 4.48
CA PHE A 436 -14.49 22.95 4.45
C PHE A 436 -13.72 22.76 5.75
N GLY A 437 -12.43 22.40 5.65
CA GLY A 437 -11.59 22.09 6.79
C GLY A 437 -11.80 20.69 7.38
N LEU A 438 -12.75 19.90 6.89
CA LEU A 438 -13.00 18.52 7.29
C LEU A 438 -12.36 17.54 6.30
N LYS A 439 -12.07 16.33 6.77
CA LYS A 439 -11.73 15.22 5.87
C LYS A 439 -12.99 14.70 5.18
N THR A 440 -12.86 14.38 3.90
CA THR A 440 -13.93 13.72 3.15
C THR A 440 -14.10 12.27 3.56
N ASN A 441 -13.07 11.69 4.19
CA ASN A 441 -12.92 10.27 4.51
C ASN A 441 -12.96 9.40 3.25
N ILE A 442 -12.45 9.93 2.14
CA ILE A 442 -12.21 9.10 0.97
C ILE A 442 -11.28 7.94 1.34
N ASP A 443 -11.57 6.77 0.85
CA ASP A 443 -10.83 5.53 1.12
C ASP A 443 -9.53 5.43 0.28
N LEU A 444 -8.72 6.49 0.36
CA LEU A 444 -7.39 6.60 -0.23
C LEU A 444 -6.37 7.09 0.81
N ALA A 445 -5.14 6.62 0.69
CA ALA A 445 -4.06 7.12 1.51
C ALA A 445 -3.66 8.56 1.13
N GLY A 446 -3.30 9.37 2.13
CA GLY A 446 -2.67 10.67 1.90
C GLY A 446 -3.61 11.88 1.84
N GLU A 447 -4.92 11.76 2.12
CA GLU A 447 -5.82 12.91 2.13
C GLU A 447 -5.31 14.06 3.01
N ALA A 448 -5.27 15.28 2.44
CA ALA A 448 -4.76 16.49 3.08
C ALA A 448 -5.54 16.85 4.35
N ARG A 449 -4.82 17.40 5.34
CA ARG A 449 -5.42 17.95 6.57
C ARG A 449 -5.57 19.45 6.44
N THR A 450 -6.79 19.92 6.16
CA THR A 450 -7.10 21.32 5.85
C THR A 450 -7.70 22.12 7.01
N ALA A 451 -7.91 21.51 8.18
CA ALA A 451 -8.55 22.15 9.33
C ALA A 451 -7.85 23.45 9.80
N SER A 452 -6.51 23.54 9.67
CA SER A 452 -5.74 24.71 10.02
C SER A 452 -5.69 25.79 8.92
N MET A 453 -6.24 25.50 7.73
CA MET A 453 -6.24 26.40 6.57
C MET A 453 -7.51 27.25 6.49
N VAL A 454 -8.55 26.91 7.25
CA VAL A 454 -9.77 27.70 7.37
C VAL A 454 -9.77 28.52 8.66
N PHE A 455 -10.36 29.71 8.62
CA PHE A 455 -10.45 30.56 9.79
C PHE A 455 -11.48 30.02 10.80
N SER A 456 -11.09 30.02 12.08
CA SER A 456 -12.02 29.76 13.19
C SER A 456 -12.75 31.04 13.62
N LYS A 457 -13.87 30.87 14.35
CA LYS A 457 -14.73 31.99 14.82
C LYS A 457 -13.99 33.07 15.64
N ASP A 458 -12.94 32.67 16.34
CA ASP A 458 -12.11 33.55 17.15
C ASP A 458 -11.02 34.31 16.36
N LYS A 459 -10.77 33.87 15.12
CA LYS A 459 -9.73 34.42 14.25
C LYS A 459 -10.23 35.18 13.04
N ILE A 460 -11.49 34.92 12.62
CA ILE A 460 -12.05 35.56 11.46
C ILE A 460 -12.49 37.00 11.82
N GLY A 461 -11.86 37.97 11.20
CA GLY A 461 -12.29 39.37 11.26
C GLY A 461 -13.03 39.79 10.01
N ARG A 462 -13.40 41.06 9.94
CA ARG A 462 -14.16 41.60 8.80
C ARG A 462 -13.40 41.54 7.49
N THR A 463 -12.08 41.69 7.51
CA THR A 463 -11.23 41.63 6.34
C THR A 463 -11.12 40.20 5.81
N GLU A 464 -10.89 39.23 6.73
CA GLU A 464 -10.83 37.81 6.42
C GLU A 464 -12.18 37.33 5.89
N LEU A 465 -13.30 37.75 6.50
CA LEU A 465 -14.63 37.42 5.98
C LEU A 465 -14.83 37.96 4.56
N ALA A 466 -14.39 39.21 4.30
CA ALA A 466 -14.50 39.77 2.94
C ALA A 466 -13.74 38.97 1.90
N THR A 467 -12.48 38.59 2.17
CA THR A 467 -11.67 37.83 1.22
C THR A 467 -12.14 36.39 1.07
N ASN A 468 -12.53 35.73 2.16
CA ASN A 468 -13.05 34.37 2.11
C ASN A 468 -14.43 34.24 1.43
N SER A 469 -15.17 35.35 1.30
CA SER A 469 -16.51 35.35 0.66
C SER A 469 -16.49 34.97 -0.82
N PHE A 470 -15.34 35.16 -1.47
CA PHE A 470 -15.16 34.85 -2.90
C PHE A 470 -14.01 33.83 -3.17
N GLY A 471 -13.51 33.15 -2.11
CA GLY A 471 -12.58 32.01 -2.14
C GLY A 471 -11.11 32.33 -1.89
#